data_ebe1fd081a3c339eb0b529d31dfa92a2
#
_entry.id   ebe1fd081a3c339eb0b529d31dfa92a2
#
_cell.length_a   1.000
_cell.length_b   1.000
_cell.length_c   1.000
_cell.angle_alpha   90.00
_cell.angle_beta   90.00
_cell.angle_gamma   90.00
#
_symmetry.space_group_name_H-M   'P 1'
#
loop_
_entity.id
_entity.type
_entity.pdbx_description
1 polymer ?
#
loop_
_entity_poly.entity_id
_entity_poly.type
_entity_poly.pdbx_seq_one_letter_code
_entity_poly.pdbx_strand_id
1 'polypeptide(L)'
;MAFRALVVRKDGDGPVTGAVEELNEDTLPQDGEVLVEVECSGLNFKDGLCMTGGGRLVREYPHIPGVDMAGCVVESGDDRYKPGDRVILTGWRYGEIWWGGYAQKTRVKADWLVPMPANLTSSQAMAIGTAGLAAILGVAALEDHGVTPDKGEVIVT
;
A
#
# COMPACT_ATOMS: atom_id res chain seq x y z
N MET A 1 1.38 2.73 21.33
CA MET A 1 0.00 3.29 21.34
C MET A 1 -0.93 2.33 20.59
N ALA A 2 -2.26 2.33 20.93
CA ALA A 2 -3.23 1.49 20.21
C ALA A 2 -3.61 2.13 18.86
N PHE A 3 -3.92 1.30 17.86
CA PHE A 3 -4.40 1.71 16.55
C PHE A 3 -5.35 0.64 15.98
N ARG A 4 -6.24 1.02 15.07
CA ARG A 4 -7.16 0.08 14.42
C ARG A 4 -6.62 -0.37 13.08
N ALA A 5 -6.86 -1.64 12.76
CA ALA A 5 -6.50 -2.24 11.47
C ALA A 5 -7.58 -3.24 11.02
N LEU A 6 -7.73 -3.41 9.72
CA LEU A 6 -8.46 -4.54 9.14
C LEU A 6 -7.53 -5.74 9.13
N VAL A 7 -7.77 -6.69 10.02
CA VAL A 7 -6.95 -7.89 10.17
C VAL A 7 -7.64 -9.07 9.51
N VAL A 8 -6.92 -9.78 8.65
CA VAL A 8 -7.38 -11.05 8.08
C VAL A 8 -6.72 -12.21 8.81
N ARG A 9 -7.51 -13.24 9.06
CA ARG A 9 -7.12 -14.46 9.77
C ARG A 9 -7.54 -15.69 9.00
N LYS A 10 -6.81 -16.76 9.17
CA LYS A 10 -7.15 -18.07 8.65
C LYS A 10 -6.83 -19.12 9.69
N ASP A 11 -7.79 -19.97 9.99
CA ASP A 11 -7.61 -21.09 10.93
C ASP A 11 -7.51 -22.39 10.13
N GLY A 12 -6.33 -22.99 10.14
CA GLY A 12 -6.01 -24.19 9.38
C GLY A 12 -6.36 -24.05 7.90
N ASP A 13 -7.15 -25.00 7.36
CA ASP A 13 -7.65 -24.99 5.98
C ASP A 13 -8.99 -24.24 5.81
N GLY A 14 -9.46 -23.59 6.86
CA GLY A 14 -10.71 -22.83 6.86
C GLY A 14 -10.68 -21.60 5.95
N PRO A 15 -11.82 -20.92 5.81
CA PRO A 15 -11.90 -19.68 5.04
C PRO A 15 -11.10 -18.55 5.70
N VAL A 16 -10.64 -17.60 4.89
CA VAL A 16 -10.10 -16.34 5.41
C VAL A 16 -11.25 -15.49 5.93
N THR A 17 -11.07 -14.93 7.11
CA THR A 17 -12.03 -14.00 7.74
C THR A 17 -11.34 -12.67 8.00
N GLY A 18 -12.06 -11.56 7.88
CA GLY A 18 -11.53 -10.22 8.15
C GLY A 18 -12.38 -9.48 9.18
N ALA A 19 -11.72 -8.78 10.10
CA ALA A 19 -12.36 -7.92 11.09
C ALA A 19 -11.51 -6.69 11.37
N VAL A 20 -12.16 -5.59 11.77
CA VAL A 20 -11.44 -4.43 12.33
C VAL A 20 -11.08 -4.76 13.77
N GLU A 21 -9.79 -4.74 14.06
CA GLU A 21 -9.24 -5.03 15.38
C GLU A 21 -8.44 -3.83 15.91
N GLU A 22 -8.33 -3.73 17.22
CA GLU A 22 -7.42 -2.82 17.89
C GLU A 22 -6.11 -3.54 18.19
N LEU A 23 -5.01 -2.99 17.71
CA LEU A 23 -3.66 -3.51 17.85
C LEU A 23 -2.78 -2.49 18.57
N ASN A 24 -1.64 -2.96 19.12
CA ASN A 24 -0.61 -2.08 19.66
C ASN A 24 0.54 -1.91 18.66
N GLU A 25 1.19 -0.75 18.67
CA GLU A 25 2.37 -0.47 17.82
C GLU A 25 3.49 -1.51 17.98
N ASP A 26 3.61 -2.12 19.13
CA ASP A 26 4.61 -3.17 19.41
C ASP A 26 4.39 -4.43 18.54
N THR A 27 3.18 -4.59 17.98
CA THR A 27 2.87 -5.71 17.06
C THR A 27 3.26 -5.43 15.62
N LEU A 28 3.58 -4.18 15.27
CA LEU A 28 4.04 -3.84 13.93
C LEU A 28 5.39 -4.52 13.62
N PRO A 29 5.66 -4.86 12.34
CA PRO A 29 6.95 -5.39 11.93
C PRO A 29 8.11 -4.50 12.41
N GLN A 30 9.13 -5.09 13.04
CA GLN A 30 10.23 -4.35 13.66
C GLN A 30 11.42 -4.13 12.71
N ASP A 31 11.36 -4.68 11.50
CA ASP A 31 12.38 -4.54 10.45
C ASP A 31 12.22 -3.31 9.55
N GLY A 32 11.19 -2.48 9.80
CA GLY A 32 10.96 -1.20 9.14
C GLY A 32 11.51 -0.03 9.95
N GLU A 33 12.17 0.90 9.27
CA GLU A 33 12.80 2.08 9.89
C GLU A 33 11.81 3.23 10.12
N VAL A 34 10.71 3.27 9.36
CA VAL A 34 9.77 4.41 9.35
C VAL A 34 8.39 4.01 9.84
N LEU A 35 7.91 4.67 10.88
CA LEU A 35 6.53 4.57 11.35
C LEU A 35 5.69 5.66 10.66
N VAL A 36 4.62 5.26 10.00
CA VAL A 36 3.73 6.14 9.26
C VAL A 36 2.32 6.06 9.84
N GLU A 37 1.70 7.20 10.08
CA GLU A 37 0.26 7.33 10.28
C GLU A 37 -0.42 7.36 8.91
N VAL A 38 -1.24 6.34 8.62
CA VAL A 38 -1.91 6.19 7.34
C VAL A 38 -3.15 7.09 7.29
N GLU A 39 -3.18 7.99 6.34
CA GLU A 39 -4.32 8.89 6.10
C GLU A 39 -5.31 8.30 5.08
N CYS A 40 -4.78 7.65 4.04
CA CYS A 40 -5.56 7.01 2.99
C CYS A 40 -4.85 5.75 2.48
N SER A 41 -5.63 4.75 2.08
CA SER A 41 -5.20 3.59 1.31
C SER A 41 -6.17 3.39 0.14
N GLY A 42 -5.66 2.97 -1.02
CA GLY A 42 -6.49 2.66 -2.18
C GLY A 42 -7.21 1.33 -2.03
N LEU A 43 -8.14 1.05 -2.95
CA LEU A 43 -8.80 -0.26 -3.07
C LEU A 43 -8.39 -0.89 -4.39
N ASN A 44 -7.71 -2.03 -4.33
CA ASN A 44 -7.16 -2.73 -5.47
C ASN A 44 -7.68 -4.17 -5.53
N PHE A 45 -7.65 -4.77 -6.71
CA PHE A 45 -8.06 -6.16 -6.91
C PHE A 45 -7.30 -7.14 -6.00
N LYS A 46 -6.01 -6.89 -5.77
CA LYS A 46 -5.17 -7.71 -4.88
C LYS A 46 -5.63 -7.68 -3.43
N ASP A 47 -6.17 -6.57 -2.97
CA ASP A 47 -6.72 -6.48 -1.60
C ASP A 47 -7.90 -7.43 -1.42
N GLY A 48 -8.77 -7.53 -2.42
CA GLY A 48 -9.85 -8.52 -2.45
C GLY A 48 -9.32 -9.96 -2.44
N LEU A 49 -8.24 -10.25 -3.15
CA LEU A 49 -7.58 -11.56 -3.10
C LEU A 49 -7.00 -11.85 -1.71
N CYS A 50 -6.35 -10.88 -1.08
CA CYS A 50 -5.81 -11.03 0.28
C CYS A 50 -6.93 -11.30 1.29
N MET A 51 -8.06 -10.60 1.17
CA MET A 51 -9.21 -10.75 2.06
C MET A 51 -9.96 -12.07 1.90
N THR A 52 -9.90 -12.67 0.71
CA THR A 52 -10.60 -13.94 0.41
C THR A 52 -9.69 -15.16 0.42
N GLY A 53 -8.37 -14.97 0.57
CA GLY A 53 -7.38 -16.03 0.44
C GLY A 53 -7.10 -16.42 -1.01
N GLY A 54 -7.60 -15.65 -1.98
CA GLY A 54 -7.38 -15.86 -3.40
C GLY A 54 -5.93 -15.68 -3.81
N GLY A 55 -5.50 -16.37 -4.86
CA GLY A 55 -4.15 -16.21 -5.43
C GLY A 55 -2.99 -16.60 -4.51
N ARG A 56 -3.24 -17.04 -3.30
CA ARG A 56 -2.22 -17.36 -2.27
C ARG A 56 -1.20 -16.22 -2.05
N LEU A 57 -1.68 -14.97 -2.10
CA LEU A 57 -0.84 -13.78 -1.92
C LEU A 57 -0.35 -13.66 -0.47
N VAL A 58 -1.28 -13.81 0.48
CA VAL A 58 -0.95 -13.84 1.91
C VAL A 58 -0.38 -15.22 2.26
N ARG A 59 0.80 -15.23 2.87
CA ARG A 59 1.51 -16.45 3.25
C ARG A 59 1.40 -16.77 4.73
N GLU A 60 1.28 -15.73 5.55
CA GLU A 60 1.25 -15.82 7.01
C GLU A 60 0.06 -15.04 7.56
N TYR A 61 -0.61 -15.62 8.54
CA TYR A 61 -1.72 -15.00 9.25
C TYR A 61 -1.39 -14.89 10.75
N PRO A 62 -1.85 -13.84 11.46
CA PRO A 62 -2.71 -12.76 10.98
C PRO A 62 -1.99 -11.81 10.01
N HIS A 63 -2.76 -11.18 9.11
CA HIS A 63 -2.21 -10.27 8.12
C HIS A 63 -3.09 -9.02 7.98
N ILE A 64 -2.48 -7.89 7.55
CA ILE A 64 -3.18 -6.64 7.25
C ILE A 64 -3.03 -6.39 5.74
N PRO A 65 -4.14 -6.37 4.96
CA PRO A 65 -4.13 -6.01 3.54
C PRO A 65 -3.90 -4.51 3.31
N GLY A 66 -4.01 -4.09 2.05
CA GLY A 66 -3.83 -2.71 1.60
C GLY A 66 -2.49 -2.53 0.89
N VAL A 67 -2.50 -2.68 -0.46
CA VAL A 67 -1.26 -2.74 -1.27
C VAL A 67 -0.64 -1.38 -1.55
N ASP A 68 -1.27 -0.30 -1.12
CA ASP A 68 -0.75 1.06 -1.20
C ASP A 68 -1.24 1.91 -0.03
N MET A 69 -0.55 3.00 0.24
CA MET A 69 -0.97 4.00 1.23
C MET A 69 -0.37 5.37 0.94
N ALA A 70 -1.03 6.40 1.46
CA ALA A 70 -0.49 7.74 1.67
C ALA A 70 -0.69 8.13 3.13
N GLY A 71 0.30 8.79 3.71
CA GLY A 71 0.27 9.15 5.12
C GLY A 71 1.37 10.10 5.53
N CYS A 72 1.50 10.27 6.83
CA CYS A 72 2.47 11.15 7.46
C CYS A 72 3.44 10.36 8.34
N VAL A 73 4.73 10.65 8.21
CA VAL A 73 5.77 10.05 9.04
C VAL A 73 5.59 10.50 10.50
N VAL A 74 5.56 9.54 11.41
CA VAL A 74 5.49 9.77 12.86
C VAL A 74 6.88 9.68 13.49
N GLU A 75 7.65 8.67 13.06
CA GLU A 75 9.00 8.37 13.56
C GLU A 75 9.83 7.78 12.42
N SER A 76 11.11 8.12 12.37
CA SER A 76 12.04 7.55 11.40
C SER A 76 13.41 7.29 12.03
N GLY A 77 13.95 6.12 11.71
CA GLY A 77 15.36 5.77 11.93
C GLY A 77 16.24 6.02 10.71
N ASP A 78 15.68 6.53 9.60
CA ASP A 78 16.40 6.84 8.36
C ASP A 78 16.41 8.37 8.13
N ASP A 79 17.59 8.92 7.85
CA ASP A 79 17.82 10.38 7.72
C ASP A 79 17.07 11.02 6.53
N ARG A 80 16.58 10.23 5.58
CA ARG A 80 15.80 10.72 4.42
C ARG A 80 14.42 11.21 4.79
N TYR A 81 13.89 10.76 5.93
CA TYR A 81 12.53 11.05 6.38
C TYR A 81 12.53 11.55 7.83
N LYS A 82 11.65 12.48 8.12
CA LYS A 82 11.47 13.04 9.46
C LYS A 82 9.97 13.13 9.81
N PRO A 83 9.62 13.20 11.09
CA PRO A 83 8.24 13.41 11.53
C PRO A 83 7.60 14.61 10.82
N GLY A 84 6.38 14.40 10.29
CA GLY A 84 5.64 15.38 9.53
C GLY A 84 5.81 15.28 8.01
N ASP A 85 6.78 14.52 7.51
CA ASP A 85 6.92 14.30 6.06
C ASP A 85 5.74 13.47 5.53
N ARG A 86 5.17 13.93 4.40
CA ARG A 86 4.08 13.23 3.72
C ARG A 86 4.65 12.27 2.70
N VAL A 87 4.20 11.03 2.75
CA VAL A 87 4.76 9.92 1.97
C VAL A 87 3.70 9.09 1.29
N ILE A 88 4.12 8.42 0.21
CA ILE A 88 3.34 7.43 -0.54
C ILE A 88 4.12 6.13 -0.56
N LEU A 89 3.41 5.01 -0.48
CA LEU A 89 3.95 3.68 -0.72
C LEU A 89 3.07 2.93 -1.71
N THR A 90 3.69 2.37 -2.75
CA THR A 90 3.06 1.42 -3.69
C THR A 90 4.06 0.33 -4.03
N GLY A 91 3.61 -0.88 -4.30
CA GLY A 91 4.47 -1.98 -4.70
C GLY A 91 5.12 -2.73 -3.53
N TRP A 92 6.32 -3.26 -3.73
CA TRP A 92 7.16 -3.95 -2.74
C TRP A 92 6.49 -5.16 -2.06
N ARG A 93 5.38 -5.64 -2.60
CA ARG A 93 4.50 -6.66 -1.99
C ARG A 93 3.90 -6.25 -0.64
N TYR A 94 3.83 -4.95 -0.41
CA TYR A 94 3.12 -4.35 0.71
C TYR A 94 1.62 -4.72 0.64
N GLY A 95 1.03 -5.11 1.75
CA GLY A 95 -0.32 -5.64 1.81
C GLY A 95 -0.50 -7.08 1.29
N GLU A 96 0.56 -7.70 0.73
CA GLU A 96 0.55 -9.09 0.25
C GLU A 96 1.38 -10.02 1.16
N ILE A 97 2.66 -9.70 1.36
CA ILE A 97 3.58 -10.41 2.25
C ILE A 97 3.82 -9.59 3.51
N TRP A 98 4.01 -8.29 3.32
CA TRP A 98 4.19 -7.34 4.41
C TRP A 98 2.83 -6.79 4.82
N TRP A 99 2.65 -6.47 6.09
CA TRP A 99 1.44 -5.82 6.58
C TRP A 99 1.20 -4.51 5.83
N GLY A 100 -0.05 -4.29 5.40
CA GLY A 100 -0.44 -3.27 4.45
C GLY A 100 -1.12 -2.04 5.06
N GLY A 101 -1.71 -1.24 4.16
CA GLY A 101 -2.25 0.09 4.44
C GLY A 101 -3.66 0.11 5.04
N TYR A 102 -4.33 -1.03 5.21
CA TYR A 102 -5.65 -1.06 5.87
C TYR A 102 -5.53 -1.00 7.39
N ALA A 103 -4.72 -0.08 7.86
CA ALA A 103 -4.44 0.20 9.26
C ALA A 103 -4.26 1.70 9.46
N GLN A 104 -4.50 2.19 10.67
CA GLN A 104 -4.20 3.59 11.02
C GLN A 104 -2.69 3.86 11.12
N LYS A 105 -1.89 2.82 11.37
CA LYS A 105 -0.43 2.92 11.43
C LYS A 105 0.22 1.74 10.73
N THR A 106 1.37 1.99 10.12
CA THR A 106 2.20 0.99 9.49
C THR A 106 3.67 1.30 9.75
N ARG A 107 4.51 0.26 9.87
CA ARG A 107 5.97 0.39 9.94
C ARG A 107 6.59 -0.24 8.70
N VAL A 108 7.39 0.53 7.97
CA VAL A 108 7.86 0.17 6.64
C VAL A 108 9.33 0.54 6.44
N LYS A 109 9.94 -0.04 5.42
CA LYS A 109 11.30 0.31 5.02
C LYS A 109 11.33 1.67 4.34
N ALA A 110 12.33 2.47 4.67
CA ALA A 110 12.52 3.80 4.10
C ALA A 110 12.65 3.75 2.55
N ASP A 111 13.30 2.72 2.01
CA ASP A 111 13.47 2.52 0.56
C ASP A 111 12.15 2.31 -0.21
N TRP A 112 11.06 1.98 0.48
CA TRP A 112 9.76 1.78 -0.15
C TRP A 112 8.96 3.06 -0.29
N LEU A 113 9.34 4.09 0.46
CA LEU A 113 8.62 5.35 0.53
C LEU A 113 9.05 6.31 -0.59
N VAL A 114 8.07 7.07 -1.05
CA VAL A 114 8.27 8.19 -1.97
C VAL A 114 7.68 9.43 -1.32
N PRO A 115 8.41 10.58 -1.31
CA PRO A 115 7.85 11.84 -0.85
C PRO A 115 6.62 12.21 -1.65
N MET A 116 5.54 12.58 -0.96
CA MET A 116 4.30 12.99 -1.62
C MET A 116 4.45 14.41 -2.17
N PRO A 117 4.12 14.67 -3.45
CA PRO A 117 4.12 16.01 -4.01
C PRO A 117 3.25 16.97 -3.20
N ALA A 118 3.75 18.19 -2.96
CA ALA A 118 3.08 19.18 -2.10
C ALA A 118 1.68 19.61 -2.61
N ASN A 119 1.42 19.47 -3.90
CA ASN A 119 0.15 19.81 -4.54
C ASN A 119 -0.89 18.68 -4.54
N LEU A 120 -0.56 17.50 -3.96
CA LEU A 120 -1.50 16.39 -3.82
C LEU A 120 -1.99 16.26 -2.38
N THR A 121 -3.25 15.93 -2.22
CA THR A 121 -3.80 15.38 -0.98
C THR A 121 -3.58 13.86 -0.93
N SER A 122 -3.63 13.26 0.26
CA SER A 122 -3.53 11.81 0.42
C SER A 122 -4.63 11.07 -0.34
N SER A 123 -5.83 11.63 -0.37
CA SER A 123 -6.95 11.09 -1.15
C SER A 123 -6.66 11.12 -2.66
N GLN A 124 -6.10 12.22 -3.18
CA GLN A 124 -5.72 12.31 -4.61
C GLN A 124 -4.56 11.36 -4.94
N ALA A 125 -3.57 11.25 -4.04
CA ALA A 125 -2.47 10.31 -4.20
C ALA A 125 -2.98 8.87 -4.29
N MET A 126 -3.95 8.48 -3.45
CA MET A 126 -4.53 7.14 -3.47
C MET A 126 -5.58 6.93 -4.57
N ALA A 127 -6.18 7.99 -5.10
CA ALA A 127 -6.99 7.90 -6.33
C ALA A 127 -6.13 7.55 -7.56
N ILE A 128 -4.86 7.96 -7.57
CA ILE A 128 -3.85 7.50 -8.55
C ILE A 128 -3.40 6.09 -8.16
N GLY A 129 -2.84 5.94 -6.97
CA GLY A 129 -2.47 4.69 -6.33
C GLY A 129 -1.66 3.73 -7.21
N THR A 130 -1.74 2.47 -6.85
CA THR A 130 -1.09 1.36 -7.59
C THR A 130 -1.62 1.23 -9.02
N ALA A 131 -2.92 1.44 -9.25
CA ALA A 131 -3.53 1.34 -10.57
C ALA A 131 -3.05 2.46 -11.51
N GLY A 132 -2.99 3.70 -11.02
CA GLY A 132 -2.50 4.84 -11.80
C GLY A 132 -1.01 4.71 -12.13
N LEU A 133 -0.20 4.20 -11.18
CA LEU A 133 1.21 3.90 -11.45
C LEU A 133 1.36 2.88 -12.59
N ALA A 134 0.59 1.80 -12.56
CA ALA A 134 0.60 0.79 -13.63
C ALA A 134 0.17 1.38 -14.97
N ALA A 135 -0.88 2.20 -14.97
CA ALA A 135 -1.38 2.86 -16.18
C ALA A 135 -0.33 3.78 -16.81
N ILE A 136 0.30 4.66 -16.02
CA ILE A 136 1.30 5.60 -16.56
C ILE A 136 2.56 4.90 -17.07
N LEU A 137 2.99 3.82 -16.40
CA LEU A 137 4.10 2.99 -16.90
C LEU A 137 3.75 2.31 -18.24
N GLY A 138 2.50 1.86 -18.40
CA GLY A 138 2.01 1.31 -19.66
C GLY A 138 1.99 2.38 -20.76
N VAL A 139 1.49 3.58 -20.48
CA VAL A 139 1.51 4.70 -21.43
C VAL A 139 2.93 5.07 -21.84
N ALA A 140 3.83 5.24 -20.87
CA ALA A 140 5.23 5.57 -21.14
C ALA A 140 5.91 4.50 -22.04
N ALA A 141 5.66 3.22 -21.76
CA ALA A 141 6.18 2.14 -22.60
C ALA A 141 5.63 2.17 -24.04
N LEU A 142 4.36 2.53 -24.23
CA LEU A 142 3.76 2.70 -25.55
C LEU A 142 4.38 3.89 -26.30
N GLU A 143 4.58 5.03 -25.63
CA GLU A 143 5.22 6.21 -26.20
C GLU A 143 6.67 5.93 -26.61
N ASP A 144 7.45 5.22 -25.79
CA ASP A 144 8.81 4.78 -26.09
C ASP A 144 8.87 3.88 -27.34
N HIS A 145 7.79 3.18 -27.66
CA HIS A 145 7.65 2.37 -28.87
C HIS A 145 6.98 3.11 -30.03
N GLY A 146 6.83 4.43 -29.93
CA GLY A 146 6.32 5.28 -30.99
C GLY A 146 4.81 5.27 -31.13
N VAL A 147 4.06 4.77 -30.13
CA VAL A 147 2.60 4.89 -30.07
C VAL A 147 2.27 6.21 -29.40
N THR A 148 1.93 7.21 -30.21
CA THR A 148 1.62 8.57 -29.77
C THR A 148 0.15 8.91 -30.08
N PRO A 149 -0.45 9.95 -29.47
CA PRO A 149 -1.88 10.27 -29.63
C PRO A 149 -2.34 10.47 -31.08
N ASP A 150 -1.42 10.87 -31.98
CA ASP A 150 -1.68 11.05 -33.42
C ASP A 150 -1.76 9.70 -34.19
N LYS A 151 -1.39 8.60 -33.58
CA LYS A 151 -1.46 7.26 -34.20
C LYS A 151 -2.85 6.59 -34.11
N GLY A 152 -3.78 7.20 -33.40
CA GLY A 152 -5.13 6.71 -33.23
C GLY A 152 -5.41 6.13 -31.87
N GLU A 153 -6.56 5.44 -31.75
CA GLU A 153 -7.04 4.89 -30.49
C GLU A 153 -6.27 3.62 -30.09
N VAL A 154 -6.03 3.47 -28.79
CA VAL A 154 -5.46 2.25 -28.18
C VAL A 154 -6.55 1.58 -27.34
N ILE A 155 -6.80 0.30 -27.60
CA ILE A 155 -7.75 -0.51 -26.84
C ILE A 155 -6.98 -1.28 -25.76
N VAL A 156 -7.45 -1.17 -24.53
CA VAL A 156 -6.98 -1.97 -23.40
C VAL A 156 -8.06 -3.02 -23.08
N THR A 157 -7.67 -4.29 -23.04
CA THR A 157 -8.58 -5.43 -22.78
C THR A 157 -8.27 -6.11 -21.45
#